data_98db1920ee2c42216832010ca989edfc
#
_entry.id   98db1920ee2c42216832010ca989edfc
#
_cell.length_a   1.000
_cell.length_b   1.000
_cell.length_c   1.000
_cell.angle_alpha   90.00
_cell.angle_beta   90.00
_cell.angle_gamma   90.00
#
_symmetry.space_group_name_H-M   'P 1'
#
loop_
_entity.id
_entity.type
_entity.pdbx_description
1 polymer ?
#
loop_
_entity_poly.entity_id
_entity_poly.type
_entity_poly.pdbx_seq_one_letter_code
_entity_poly.pdbx_strand_id
1 'polypeptide(L)'
;VYKRQVLHRGDVVVLDMEAGLEHMGRGTTEGMDQFIVVIEPGSRSVQTYKNVKRLAKDLGVKQVHVVANKIRDEKDEEFVKTHIPAEDLLGFIHYNTEIMDADRQGCSPYDYSKSAVDEIRKIKTTIDKIDDCDK
;
A
#
# COMPACT_ATOMS: atom_id res chain seq x y z
N VAL A 1 -2.50 16.80 -18.14
CA VAL A 1 -1.46 16.40 -19.10
C VAL A 1 -0.35 15.71 -18.33
N TYR A 2 -0.36 14.39 -18.32
CA TYR A 2 0.77 13.63 -17.75
C TYR A 2 1.94 13.78 -18.70
N LYS A 3 3.01 14.44 -18.28
CA LYS A 3 4.28 14.40 -19.00
C LYS A 3 4.72 12.94 -19.07
N ARG A 4 4.85 12.38 -20.27
CA ARG A 4 5.55 11.11 -20.47
C ARG A 4 6.97 11.26 -19.92
N GLN A 5 7.19 10.78 -18.72
CA GLN A 5 8.55 10.59 -18.22
C GLN A 5 9.13 9.37 -18.92
N VAL A 6 10.34 9.51 -19.42
CA VAL A 6 11.10 8.38 -19.95
C VAL A 6 11.57 7.58 -18.73
N LEU A 7 10.96 6.41 -18.51
CA LEU A 7 11.37 5.50 -17.44
C LEU A 7 12.61 4.74 -17.91
N HIS A 8 13.62 4.72 -17.05
CA HIS A 8 14.81 3.91 -17.26
C HIS A 8 14.68 2.56 -16.57
N ARG A 9 15.39 1.55 -17.08
CA ARG A 9 15.41 0.21 -16.50
C ARG A 9 15.95 0.29 -15.07
N GLY A 10 15.13 -0.09 -14.07
CA GLY A 10 15.46 0.00 -12.66
C GLY A 10 14.79 1.15 -11.90
N ASP A 11 14.03 2.02 -12.60
CA ASP A 11 13.24 3.04 -11.93
C ASP A 11 12.07 2.41 -11.18
N VAL A 12 11.82 2.90 -9.97
CA VAL A 12 10.62 2.57 -9.19
C VAL A 12 9.62 3.71 -9.36
N VAL A 13 8.42 3.37 -9.83
CA VAL A 13 7.32 4.32 -9.98
C VAL A 13 6.20 3.97 -9.03
N VAL A 14 5.84 4.91 -8.17
CA VAL A 14 4.69 4.78 -7.29
C VAL A 14 3.56 5.64 -7.83
N LEU A 15 2.43 5.01 -8.13
CA LEU A 15 1.22 5.70 -8.56
C LEU A 15 0.23 5.71 -7.39
N ASP A 16 -0.03 6.91 -6.84
CA ASP A 16 -1.05 7.11 -5.82
C ASP A 16 -2.43 7.21 -6.48
N MET A 17 -3.30 6.27 -6.15
CA MET A 17 -4.64 6.16 -6.73
C MET A 17 -5.70 6.19 -5.65
N GLU A 18 -6.79 6.88 -5.92
CA GLU A 18 -7.99 6.73 -5.11
C GLU A 18 -8.51 5.28 -5.19
N ALA A 19 -9.00 4.75 -4.07
CA ALA A 19 -9.54 3.40 -3.96
C ALA A 19 -10.89 3.21 -4.70
N GLY A 20 -11.11 3.95 -5.78
CA GLY A 20 -12.24 3.82 -6.69
C GLY A 20 -11.93 2.81 -7.79
N LEU A 21 -12.51 1.62 -7.70
CA LEU A 21 -12.35 0.55 -8.70
C LEU A 21 -12.81 0.97 -10.10
N GLU A 22 -13.61 1.99 -10.19
CA GLU A 22 -14.23 2.51 -11.43
C GLU A 22 -13.23 3.16 -12.38
N HIS A 23 -12.08 3.60 -11.86
CA HIS A 23 -11.03 4.26 -12.64
C HIS A 23 -9.88 3.33 -13.06
N MET A 24 -9.90 2.08 -12.62
CA MET A 24 -8.91 1.07 -13.00
C MET A 24 -9.32 0.40 -14.32
N GLY A 25 -9.20 1.11 -15.43
CA GLY A 25 -9.29 0.54 -16.77
C GLY A 25 -8.00 -0.12 -17.19
N ARG A 26 -8.06 -0.97 -18.24
CA ARG A 26 -6.87 -1.66 -18.79
C ARG A 26 -5.75 -0.69 -19.16
N GLY A 27 -6.07 0.51 -19.64
CA GLY A 27 -5.07 1.52 -20.00
C GLY A 27 -4.35 2.18 -18.81
N THR A 28 -4.92 2.12 -17.60
CA THR A 28 -4.31 2.70 -16.39
C THR A 28 -3.39 1.73 -15.68
N THR A 29 -3.63 0.42 -15.86
CA THR A 29 -2.92 -0.66 -15.16
C THR A 29 -1.90 -1.37 -16.04
N GLU A 30 -1.85 -1.03 -17.32
CA GLU A 30 -0.89 -1.60 -18.26
C GLU A 30 0.53 -1.22 -17.83
N GLY A 31 1.33 -2.24 -17.53
CA GLY A 31 2.71 -2.06 -17.05
C GLY A 31 2.87 -1.91 -15.55
N MET A 32 1.81 -2.16 -14.74
CA MET A 32 1.95 -2.25 -13.30
C MET A 32 2.39 -3.65 -12.87
N ASP A 33 3.44 -3.71 -12.06
CA ASP A 33 3.98 -4.96 -11.56
C ASP A 33 3.18 -5.46 -10.36
N GLN A 34 2.78 -4.58 -9.47
CA GLN A 34 2.08 -4.92 -8.24
C GLN A 34 1.13 -3.82 -7.76
N PHE A 35 0.14 -4.21 -6.96
CA PHE A 35 -0.72 -3.32 -6.21
C PHE A 35 -0.42 -3.39 -4.72
N ILE A 36 -0.43 -2.24 -4.07
CA ILE A 36 -0.41 -2.12 -2.62
C ILE A 36 -1.74 -1.53 -2.17
N VAL A 37 -2.52 -2.32 -1.46
CA VAL A 37 -3.82 -1.91 -0.92
C VAL A 37 -3.62 -1.45 0.52
N VAL A 38 -3.89 -0.19 0.79
CA VAL A 38 -3.86 0.33 2.16
C VAL A 38 -5.24 0.15 2.79
N ILE A 39 -5.29 -0.57 3.88
CA ILE A 39 -6.53 -0.86 4.62
C ILE A 39 -6.48 -0.30 6.05
N GLU A 40 -7.63 -0.05 6.62
CA GLU A 40 -7.82 0.16 8.06
C GLU A 40 -8.49 -1.09 8.68
N PRO A 41 -8.34 -1.33 9.99
CA PRO A 41 -9.02 -2.46 10.65
C PRO A 41 -10.53 -2.32 10.57
N GLY A 42 -11.15 -3.01 9.64
CA GLY A 42 -12.61 -2.96 9.45
C GLY A 42 -13.10 -3.77 8.25
N SER A 43 -14.31 -4.28 8.34
CA SER A 43 -14.88 -5.17 7.33
C SER A 43 -14.99 -4.54 5.95
N ARG A 44 -15.24 -3.23 5.87
CA ARG A 44 -15.30 -2.51 4.58
C ARG A 44 -13.95 -2.50 3.87
N SER A 45 -12.88 -2.25 4.60
CA SER A 45 -11.53 -2.26 4.06
C SER A 45 -11.12 -3.66 3.60
N VAL A 46 -11.47 -4.69 4.35
CA VAL A 46 -11.27 -6.09 3.93
C VAL A 46 -12.04 -6.41 2.65
N GLN A 47 -13.26 -5.91 2.52
CA GLN A 47 -14.04 -6.08 1.29
C GLN A 47 -13.40 -5.36 0.10
N THR A 48 -12.87 -4.15 0.33
CA THR A 48 -12.12 -3.40 -0.70
C THR A 48 -10.90 -4.18 -1.17
N TYR A 49 -10.10 -4.73 -0.24
CA TYR A 49 -8.97 -5.59 -0.59
C TYR A 49 -9.39 -6.78 -1.47
N LYS A 50 -10.46 -7.49 -1.09
CA LYS A 50 -10.97 -8.64 -1.87
C LYS A 50 -11.38 -8.23 -3.28
N ASN A 51 -12.02 -7.08 -3.42
CA ASN A 51 -12.41 -6.54 -4.71
C ASN A 51 -11.21 -6.16 -5.57
N VAL A 52 -10.21 -5.50 -4.97
CA VAL A 52 -8.95 -5.15 -5.66
C VAL A 52 -8.20 -6.41 -6.10
N LYS A 53 -8.12 -7.43 -5.23
CA LYS A 53 -7.46 -8.70 -5.57
C LYS A 53 -8.12 -9.40 -6.76
N ARG A 54 -9.45 -9.39 -6.82
CA ARG A 54 -10.20 -9.92 -7.97
C ARG A 54 -9.91 -9.12 -9.24
N LEU A 55 -9.97 -7.79 -9.15
CA LEU A 55 -9.71 -6.90 -10.27
C LEU A 55 -8.27 -7.05 -10.79
N ALA A 56 -7.30 -7.14 -9.91
CA ALA A 56 -5.90 -7.35 -10.27
C ALA A 56 -5.73 -8.62 -11.12
N LYS A 57 -6.42 -9.70 -10.74
CA LYS A 57 -6.44 -10.94 -11.52
C LYS A 57 -7.02 -10.72 -12.92
N ASP A 58 -8.11 -9.98 -13.04
CA ASP A 58 -8.76 -9.70 -14.33
C ASP A 58 -7.89 -8.80 -15.23
N LEU A 59 -7.07 -7.95 -14.62
CA LEU A 59 -6.14 -7.04 -15.30
C LEU A 59 -4.75 -7.66 -15.56
N GLY A 60 -4.50 -8.87 -15.06
CA GLY A 60 -3.21 -9.55 -15.22
C GLY A 60 -2.11 -9.07 -14.28
N VAL A 61 -2.44 -8.28 -13.24
CA VAL A 61 -1.49 -7.91 -12.20
C VAL A 61 -1.33 -9.09 -11.24
N LYS A 62 -0.10 -9.58 -11.13
CA LYS A 62 0.18 -10.84 -10.43
C LYS A 62 0.26 -10.69 -8.91
N GLN A 63 0.74 -9.54 -8.44
CA GLN A 63 1.03 -9.31 -7.03
C GLN A 63 0.09 -8.26 -6.46
N VAL A 64 -0.59 -8.62 -5.37
CA VAL A 64 -1.42 -7.71 -4.58
C VAL A 64 -1.02 -7.82 -3.13
N HIS A 65 -0.50 -6.74 -2.60
CA HIS A 65 -0.06 -6.66 -1.21
C HIS A 65 -0.95 -5.73 -0.39
N VAL A 66 -0.87 -5.88 0.92
CA VAL A 66 -1.66 -5.11 1.88
C VAL A 66 -0.75 -4.44 2.88
N VAL A 67 -1.01 -3.17 3.14
CA VAL A 67 -0.51 -2.43 4.30
C VAL A 67 -1.68 -2.07 5.19
N ALA A 68 -1.62 -2.47 6.44
CA ALA A 68 -2.65 -2.13 7.42
C ALA A 68 -2.27 -0.84 8.15
N ASN A 69 -3.08 0.19 7.98
CA ASN A 69 -2.86 1.54 8.49
C ASN A 69 -3.76 1.83 9.70
N LYS A 70 -3.36 2.79 10.52
CA LYS A 70 -4.07 3.26 11.72
C LYS A 70 -4.33 2.14 12.74
N ILE A 71 -3.40 1.24 12.89
CA ILE A 71 -3.45 0.19 13.90
C ILE A 71 -3.29 0.81 15.30
N ARG A 72 -4.23 0.55 16.19
CA ARG A 72 -4.25 1.15 17.54
C ARG A 72 -3.79 0.20 18.62
N ASP A 73 -4.10 -1.08 18.47
CA ASP A 73 -3.85 -2.10 19.48
C ASP A 73 -3.70 -3.51 18.87
N GLU A 74 -3.45 -4.48 19.73
CA GLU A 74 -3.31 -5.90 19.34
C GLU A 74 -4.58 -6.48 18.72
N LYS A 75 -5.77 -5.96 19.08
CA LYS A 75 -7.04 -6.44 18.50
C LYS A 75 -7.16 -6.02 17.05
N ASP A 76 -6.71 -4.82 16.71
CA ASP A 76 -6.65 -4.35 15.33
C ASP A 76 -5.69 -5.22 14.51
N GLU A 77 -4.51 -5.57 15.06
CA GLU A 77 -3.57 -6.48 14.40
C GLU A 77 -4.15 -7.88 14.20
N GLU A 78 -4.78 -8.44 15.23
CA GLU A 78 -5.41 -9.76 15.17
C GLU A 78 -6.54 -9.79 14.15
N PHE A 79 -7.36 -8.74 14.09
CA PHE A 79 -8.40 -8.60 13.07
C PHE A 79 -7.81 -8.67 11.66
N VAL A 80 -6.74 -7.92 11.39
CA VAL A 80 -6.08 -7.90 10.08
C VAL A 80 -5.50 -9.28 9.77
N LYS A 81 -4.74 -9.87 10.70
CA LYS A 81 -4.12 -11.21 10.52
C LYS A 81 -5.15 -12.32 10.27
N THR A 82 -6.36 -12.17 10.81
CA THR A 82 -7.46 -13.13 10.61
C THR A 82 -8.08 -13.03 9.22
N HIS A 83 -8.13 -11.83 8.63
CA HIS A 83 -8.85 -11.57 7.39
C HIS A 83 -7.97 -11.41 6.16
N ILE A 84 -6.68 -11.14 6.35
CA ILE A 84 -5.70 -10.93 5.27
C ILE A 84 -4.69 -12.08 5.31
N PRO A 85 -4.46 -12.77 4.18
CA PRO A 85 -3.44 -13.79 4.08
C PRO A 85 -2.04 -13.24 4.44
N ALA A 86 -1.25 -14.03 5.15
CA ALA A 86 0.06 -13.60 5.61
C ALA A 86 1.02 -13.27 4.44
N GLU A 87 0.89 -13.97 3.33
CA GLU A 87 1.67 -13.74 2.11
C GLU A 87 1.36 -12.41 1.42
N ASP A 88 0.17 -11.85 1.62
CA ASP A 88 -0.22 -10.57 1.07
C ASP A 88 0.09 -9.39 2.01
N LEU A 89 0.28 -9.65 3.30
CA LEU A 89 0.48 -8.62 4.32
C LEU A 89 1.94 -8.15 4.39
N LEU A 90 2.21 -6.92 3.98
CA LEU A 90 3.54 -6.32 4.04
C LEU A 90 3.90 -5.81 5.44
N GLY A 91 2.93 -5.29 6.18
CA GLY A 91 3.17 -4.76 7.51
C GLY A 91 2.06 -3.85 8.02
N PHE A 92 2.35 -3.26 9.16
CA PHE A 92 1.45 -2.39 9.90
C PHE A 92 2.02 -0.99 10.02
N ILE A 93 1.15 0.01 9.91
CA ILE A 93 1.42 1.40 10.29
C ILE A 93 0.51 1.73 11.46
N HIS A 94 1.10 2.04 12.61
CA HIS A 94 0.34 2.34 13.81
C HIS A 94 -0.25 3.74 13.76
N TYR A 95 -1.36 3.91 14.45
CA TYR A 95 -1.96 5.23 14.65
C TYR A 95 -0.95 6.14 15.32
N ASN A 96 -0.64 7.26 14.68
CA ASN A 96 0.41 8.17 15.13
C ASN A 96 -0.09 9.61 15.06
N THR A 97 -0.15 10.27 16.22
CA THR A 97 -0.59 11.66 16.34
C THR A 97 0.37 12.63 15.67
N GLU A 98 1.67 12.30 15.59
CA GLU A 98 2.66 13.13 14.90
C GLU A 98 2.35 13.31 13.43
N ILE A 99 1.75 12.29 12.77
CA ILE A 99 1.32 12.39 11.37
C ILE A 99 0.22 13.45 11.23
N MET A 100 -0.73 13.46 12.18
CA MET A 100 -1.81 14.46 12.20
C MET A 100 -1.27 15.86 12.51
N ASP A 101 -0.29 15.96 13.39
CA ASP A 101 0.33 17.23 13.76
C ASP A 101 1.16 17.78 12.59
N ALA A 102 1.86 16.93 11.85
CA ALA A 102 2.56 17.30 10.63
C ALA A 102 1.59 17.90 9.58
N ASP A 103 0.45 17.25 9.37
CA ASP A 103 -0.58 17.72 8.45
C ASP A 103 -1.13 19.10 8.87
N ARG A 104 -1.43 19.28 10.16
CA ARG A 104 -1.89 20.58 10.71
C ARG A 104 -0.88 21.70 10.53
N GLN A 105 0.42 21.36 10.54
CA GLN A 105 1.51 22.34 10.36
C GLN A 105 1.93 22.50 8.90
N GLY A 106 1.30 21.76 7.97
CA GLY A 106 1.67 21.76 6.56
C GLY A 106 3.06 21.21 6.29
N CYS A 107 3.55 20.32 7.18
CA CYS A 107 4.85 19.65 7.05
C CYS A 107 4.68 18.24 6.53
N SER A 108 5.71 17.71 5.87
CA SER A 108 5.73 16.30 5.48
C SER A 108 5.85 15.40 6.72
N PRO A 109 5.01 14.37 6.88
CA PRO A 109 5.18 13.37 7.93
C PRO A 109 6.56 12.69 7.89
N TYR A 110 7.18 12.61 6.73
CA TYR A 110 8.52 12.06 6.54
C TYR A 110 9.59 12.84 7.33
N ASP A 111 9.47 14.16 7.36
CA ASP A 111 10.41 15.03 8.06
C ASP A 111 10.06 15.20 9.55
N TYR A 112 8.80 14.95 9.91
CA TYR A 112 8.25 15.25 11.23
C TYR A 112 8.25 14.04 12.17
N SER A 113 7.91 12.84 11.68
CA SER A 113 7.75 11.63 12.50
C SER A 113 8.75 10.55 12.12
N LYS A 114 9.79 10.40 12.95
CA LYS A 114 10.77 9.33 12.77
C LYS A 114 10.14 7.93 12.90
N SER A 115 9.21 7.75 13.82
CA SER A 115 8.55 6.45 14.04
C SER A 115 7.74 6.01 12.84
N ALA A 116 7.00 6.92 12.20
CA ALA A 116 6.28 6.64 10.96
C ALA A 116 7.24 6.25 9.82
N VAL A 117 8.35 6.98 9.67
CA VAL A 117 9.38 6.66 8.66
C VAL A 117 9.99 5.29 8.89
N ASP A 118 10.25 4.90 10.14
CA ASP A 118 10.82 3.59 10.47
C ASP A 118 9.86 2.44 10.12
N GLU A 119 8.56 2.61 10.33
CA GLU A 119 7.55 1.62 9.92
C GLU A 119 7.46 1.49 8.40
N ILE A 120 7.45 2.60 7.67
CA ILE A 120 7.46 2.60 6.20
C ILE A 120 8.73 1.95 5.65
N ARG A 121 9.89 2.18 6.27
CA ARG A 121 11.14 1.51 5.87
C ARG A 121 11.08 0.00 6.02
N LYS A 122 10.46 -0.51 7.07
CA LYS A 122 10.24 -1.96 7.25
C LYS A 122 9.39 -2.53 6.12
N ILE A 123 8.31 -1.84 5.77
CA ILE A 123 7.43 -2.22 4.67
C ILE A 123 8.21 -2.21 3.35
N LYS A 124 8.97 -1.15 3.07
CA LYS A 124 9.82 -1.07 1.88
C LYS A 124 10.82 -2.23 1.81
N THR A 125 11.50 -2.53 2.91
CA THR A 125 12.45 -3.65 2.97
C THR A 125 11.78 -4.99 2.64
N THR A 126 10.53 -5.18 3.05
CA THR A 126 9.75 -6.38 2.72
C THR A 126 9.44 -6.45 1.23
N ILE A 127 9.05 -5.34 0.61
CA ILE A 127 8.81 -5.25 -0.83
C ILE A 127 10.09 -5.57 -1.61
N ASP A 128 11.21 -4.93 -1.26
CA ASP A 128 12.49 -5.15 -1.93
C ASP A 128 12.91 -6.64 -1.92
N LYS A 129 12.66 -7.34 -0.81
CA LYS A 129 12.95 -8.79 -0.71
C LYS A 129 12.06 -9.63 -1.61
N ILE A 130 10.79 -9.27 -1.78
CA ILE A 130 9.86 -9.97 -2.66
C ILE A 130 10.31 -9.80 -4.12
N ASP A 131 10.64 -8.57 -4.52
CA ASP A 131 11.11 -8.26 -5.87
C ASP A 131 12.41 -8.99 -6.23
N ASP A 132 13.30 -9.20 -5.26
CA ASP A 132 14.56 -9.95 -5.47
C ASP A 132 14.34 -11.47 -5.58
N CYS A 133 13.29 -12.01 -5.00
CA CYS A 133 12.94 -13.43 -5.10
C CYS A 133 12.29 -13.79 -6.44
N ASP A 134 11.68 -12.82 -7.13
CA ASP A 134 11.00 -13.03 -8.41
C ASP A 134 11.90 -12.82 -9.64
N LYS A 135 13.16 -12.47 -9.41
CA LYS A 135 14.22 -12.36 -10.47
C LYS A 135 15.01 -13.64 -10.59
#